data_b665d742cacfdaa76afb3dc7e8318a09
#
_entry.id   b665d742cacfdaa76afb3dc7e8318a09
#
_cell.length_a   1.000
_cell.length_b   1.000
_cell.length_c   1.000
_cell.angle_alpha   90.00
_cell.angle_beta   90.00
_cell.angle_gamma   90.00
#
_symmetry.space_group_name_H-M   'P 1'
#
loop_
_entity.id
_entity.type
_entity.pdbx_description
1 polymer ?
#
loop_
_entity_poly.entity_id
_entity_poly.type
_entity_poly.pdbx_seq_one_letter_code
_entity_poly.pdbx_strand_id
1 'polypeptide(L)'
;LQSMIKGGGQERGLRAGTEAVHNIVGMATALELAYQNYDSEYQHILEIKKYFLDQIHAVFPEAICNGLSGDLARSTYTLVNISLPIDQEKATILDFHLDLNGIACSKGSACQSGSSQGSHVINALQRKDQYSDWPTLRFSFSCFNSKSEIDHLTTVLRQFATQEKPLANS
;
A
#
# COMPACT_ATOMS: atom_id res chain seq x y z
N LEU A 1 25.45 20.05 -14.05
CA LEU A 1 24.69 20.40 -12.84
C LEU A 1 25.40 21.50 -12.07
N GLN A 2 24.65 22.51 -11.59
CA GLN A 2 25.22 23.52 -10.70
C GLN A 2 24.99 23.07 -9.24
N SER A 3 26.02 23.23 -8.40
CA SER A 3 25.91 22.97 -6.97
C SER A 3 24.93 23.95 -6.33
N MET A 4 23.94 23.41 -5.60
CA MET A 4 23.02 24.21 -4.79
C MET A 4 23.63 24.57 -3.43
N ILE A 5 24.49 23.71 -2.87
CA ILE A 5 25.22 23.95 -1.62
C ILE A 5 26.64 24.27 -1.96
N LYS A 6 27.04 25.56 -1.76
CA LYS A 6 28.35 26.08 -2.10
C LYS A 6 29.27 26.08 -0.88
N GLY A 7 30.58 25.87 -1.09
CA GLY A 7 31.57 25.80 -0.03
C GLY A 7 32.80 24.98 -0.45
N GLY A 8 33.21 24.03 0.37
CA GLY A 8 34.35 23.16 0.09
C GLY A 8 34.15 22.24 -1.13
N GLY A 9 35.23 21.58 -1.56
CA GLY A 9 35.27 20.76 -2.77
C GLY A 9 34.72 19.34 -2.62
N GLN A 10 33.98 19.02 -1.55
CA GLN A 10 33.38 17.68 -1.33
C GLN A 10 32.47 17.31 -2.50
N GLU A 11 32.28 16.02 -2.72
CA GLU A 11 31.49 15.46 -3.83
C GLU A 11 31.85 16.06 -5.20
N ARG A 12 33.14 16.21 -5.44
CA ARG A 12 33.67 16.81 -6.69
C ARG A 12 33.15 18.24 -6.95
N GLY A 13 32.86 18.99 -5.87
CA GLY A 13 32.29 20.34 -5.94
C GLY A 13 30.78 20.38 -6.17
N LEU A 14 30.09 19.24 -6.17
CA LEU A 14 28.65 19.19 -6.40
C LEU A 14 27.83 19.43 -5.13
N ARG A 15 28.40 19.10 -3.96
CA ARG A 15 27.76 19.35 -2.68
C ARG A 15 28.80 19.60 -1.59
N ALA A 16 28.93 20.84 -1.17
CA ALA A 16 29.84 21.22 -0.11
C ALA A 16 29.39 20.75 1.28
N GLY A 17 30.31 20.74 2.22
CA GLY A 17 30.12 20.36 3.61
C GLY A 17 30.66 18.96 3.92
N THR A 18 31.04 18.74 5.16
CA THR A 18 31.60 17.47 5.66
C THR A 18 30.64 16.30 5.37
N GLU A 19 31.20 15.16 5.00
CA GLU A 19 30.42 13.96 4.72
C GLU A 19 29.77 13.42 6.00
N ALA A 20 28.50 12.97 5.88
CA ALA A 20 27.79 12.32 6.98
C ALA A 20 28.21 10.84 7.04
N VAL A 21 29.41 10.57 7.54
CA VAL A 21 30.02 9.23 7.53
C VAL A 21 29.12 8.17 8.15
N HIS A 22 28.45 8.48 9.25
CA HIS A 22 27.51 7.57 9.92
C HIS A 22 26.32 7.20 9.04
N ASN A 23 25.78 8.14 8.26
CA ASN A 23 24.68 7.85 7.31
C ASN A 23 25.17 6.99 6.14
N ILE A 24 26.39 7.26 5.65
CA ILE A 24 26.99 6.49 4.55
C ILE A 24 27.22 5.04 5.00
N VAL A 25 27.82 4.84 6.18
CA VAL A 25 28.06 3.50 6.73
C VAL A 25 26.73 2.78 6.99
N GLY A 26 25.75 3.47 7.60
CA GLY A 26 24.42 2.90 7.86
C GLY A 26 23.73 2.47 6.56
N MET A 27 23.79 3.29 5.51
CA MET A 27 23.24 2.94 4.20
C MET A 27 23.96 1.74 3.57
N ALA A 28 25.29 1.70 3.64
CA ALA A 28 26.08 0.58 3.10
C ALA A 28 25.72 -0.74 3.81
N THR A 29 25.65 -0.72 5.15
CA THR A 29 25.25 -1.89 5.94
C THR A 29 23.81 -2.34 5.65
N ALA A 30 22.87 -1.40 5.55
CA ALA A 30 21.49 -1.72 5.22
C ALA A 30 21.38 -2.36 3.82
N LEU A 31 22.14 -1.84 2.86
CA LEU A 31 22.18 -2.40 1.50
C LEU A 31 22.74 -3.82 1.49
N GLU A 32 23.84 -4.05 2.22
CA GLU A 32 24.45 -5.39 2.36
C GLU A 32 23.45 -6.40 2.94
N LEU A 33 22.78 -6.04 4.04
CA LEU A 33 21.78 -6.90 4.68
C LEU A 33 20.58 -7.16 3.75
N ALA A 34 20.13 -6.15 2.99
CA ALA A 34 19.04 -6.31 2.04
C ALA A 34 19.40 -7.31 0.92
N TYR A 35 20.65 -7.28 0.42
CA TYR A 35 21.09 -8.25 -0.59
C TYR A 35 21.29 -9.66 -0.03
N GLN A 36 21.77 -9.79 1.21
CA GLN A 36 21.95 -11.09 1.86
C GLN A 36 20.62 -11.83 2.05
N ASN A 37 19.54 -11.11 2.33
CA ASN A 37 18.24 -11.69 2.63
C ASN A 37 17.26 -11.65 1.44
N TYR A 38 17.66 -11.05 0.32
CA TYR A 38 16.78 -10.72 -0.80
C TYR A 38 15.93 -11.90 -1.28
N ASP A 39 16.54 -13.03 -1.58
CA ASP A 39 15.84 -14.18 -2.16
C ASP A 39 14.79 -14.76 -1.19
N SER A 40 15.14 -14.90 0.08
CA SER A 40 14.22 -15.43 1.10
C SER A 40 13.07 -14.46 1.40
N GLU A 41 13.35 -13.17 1.53
CA GLU A 41 12.34 -12.15 1.75
C GLU A 41 11.43 -11.98 0.53
N TYR A 42 11.99 -11.99 -0.67
CA TYR A 42 11.22 -11.95 -1.91
C TYR A 42 10.19 -13.07 -1.99
N GLN A 43 10.62 -14.32 -1.77
CA GLN A 43 9.73 -15.48 -1.83
C GLN A 43 8.64 -15.40 -0.75
N HIS A 44 9.02 -15.07 0.47
CA HIS A 44 8.04 -14.92 1.56
C HIS A 44 6.99 -13.85 1.25
N ILE A 45 7.43 -12.64 0.85
CA ILE A 45 6.50 -11.54 0.57
C ILE A 45 5.61 -11.86 -0.63
N LEU A 46 6.15 -12.52 -1.65
CA LEU A 46 5.37 -12.97 -2.81
C LEU A 46 4.29 -13.98 -2.40
N GLU A 47 4.60 -14.92 -1.49
CA GLU A 47 3.62 -15.86 -0.93
C GLU A 47 2.52 -15.14 -0.13
N ILE A 48 2.89 -14.15 0.69
CA ILE A 48 1.93 -13.32 1.43
C ILE A 48 1.02 -12.56 0.46
N LYS A 49 1.59 -11.94 -0.57
CA LYS A 49 0.81 -11.24 -1.59
C LYS A 49 -0.16 -12.17 -2.32
N LYS A 50 0.29 -13.35 -2.71
CA LYS A 50 -0.55 -14.37 -3.35
C LYS A 50 -1.69 -14.79 -2.41
N TYR A 51 -1.36 -15.11 -1.17
CA TYR A 51 -2.35 -15.49 -0.16
C TYR A 51 -3.38 -14.38 0.07
N PHE A 52 -2.94 -13.13 0.15
CA PHE A 52 -3.83 -11.97 0.24
C PHE A 52 -4.82 -11.91 -0.92
N LEU A 53 -4.35 -12.05 -2.16
CA LEU A 53 -5.21 -12.01 -3.35
C LEU A 53 -6.23 -13.15 -3.32
N ASP A 54 -5.80 -14.36 -2.98
CA ASP A 54 -6.69 -15.54 -2.88
C ASP A 54 -7.78 -15.31 -1.82
N GLN A 55 -7.41 -14.80 -0.63
CA GLN A 55 -8.34 -14.57 0.47
C GLN A 55 -9.30 -13.39 0.18
N ILE A 56 -8.81 -12.30 -0.40
CA ILE A 56 -9.67 -11.16 -0.76
C ILE A 56 -10.69 -11.57 -1.82
N HIS A 57 -10.31 -12.31 -2.86
CA HIS A 57 -11.25 -12.78 -3.87
C HIS A 57 -12.23 -13.84 -3.35
N ALA A 58 -11.85 -14.61 -2.34
CA ALA A 58 -12.78 -15.51 -1.65
C ALA A 58 -13.88 -14.76 -0.87
N VAL A 59 -13.56 -13.57 -0.32
CA VAL A 59 -14.52 -12.71 0.42
C VAL A 59 -15.27 -11.78 -0.53
N PHE A 60 -14.57 -11.22 -1.51
CA PHE A 60 -15.09 -10.28 -2.50
C PHE A 60 -14.74 -10.75 -3.91
N PRO A 61 -15.52 -11.65 -4.52
CA PRO A 61 -15.24 -12.17 -5.86
C PRO A 61 -15.17 -11.08 -6.95
N GLU A 62 -15.86 -9.97 -6.74
CA GLU A 62 -15.89 -8.81 -7.66
C GLU A 62 -14.76 -7.81 -7.41
N ALA A 63 -13.92 -7.99 -6.38
CA ALA A 63 -12.81 -7.08 -6.09
C ALA A 63 -11.86 -6.94 -7.28
N ILE A 64 -11.40 -5.72 -7.55
CA ILE A 64 -10.62 -5.43 -8.74
C ILE A 64 -9.25 -4.87 -8.36
N CYS A 65 -8.19 -5.57 -8.78
CA CYS A 65 -6.83 -5.05 -8.68
C CYS A 65 -6.62 -3.92 -9.68
N ASN A 66 -6.18 -2.75 -9.22
CA ASN A 66 -5.95 -1.60 -10.06
C ASN A 66 -4.60 -1.72 -10.80
N GLY A 67 -4.64 -1.44 -12.10
CA GLY A 67 -3.48 -1.62 -12.99
C GLY A 67 -3.01 -3.08 -12.99
N LEU A 68 -1.70 -3.26 -12.88
CA LEU A 68 -1.08 -4.59 -12.82
C LEU A 68 -0.87 -5.10 -11.40
N SER A 69 -1.40 -4.44 -10.36
CA SER A 69 -1.03 -4.74 -8.97
C SER A 69 -1.37 -6.18 -8.52
N GLY A 70 -2.33 -6.84 -9.16
CA GLY A 70 -2.65 -8.25 -8.95
C GLY A 70 -1.83 -9.25 -9.75
N ASP A 71 -1.03 -8.79 -10.72
CA ASP A 71 -0.18 -9.65 -11.55
C ASP A 71 1.13 -9.97 -10.82
N LEU A 72 1.28 -11.21 -10.39
CA LEU A 72 2.44 -11.64 -9.61
C LEU A 72 3.76 -11.58 -10.39
N ALA A 73 3.71 -11.65 -11.73
CA ALA A 73 4.90 -11.67 -12.58
C ALA A 73 5.35 -10.26 -13.01
N ARG A 74 4.41 -9.32 -13.18
CA ARG A 74 4.66 -8.01 -13.79
C ARG A 74 4.52 -6.83 -12.83
N SER A 75 4.15 -7.07 -11.59
CA SER A 75 4.04 -6.02 -10.58
C SER A 75 5.04 -6.20 -9.44
N THR A 76 5.24 -5.16 -8.65
CA THR A 76 6.03 -5.30 -7.42
C THR A 76 5.41 -6.33 -6.48
N TYR A 77 6.24 -7.16 -5.87
CA TYR A 77 5.81 -8.18 -4.92
C TYR A 77 5.35 -7.60 -3.57
N THR A 78 5.70 -6.34 -3.29
CA THR A 78 5.49 -5.70 -1.99
C THR A 78 4.17 -4.94 -1.86
N LEU A 79 3.32 -4.90 -2.93
CA LEU A 79 2.16 -4.00 -2.94
C LEU A 79 1.01 -4.57 -3.75
N VAL A 80 -0.22 -4.34 -3.25
CA VAL A 80 -1.48 -4.46 -4.01
C VAL A 80 -2.30 -3.20 -3.84
N ASN A 81 -2.86 -2.71 -4.96
CA ASN A 81 -3.87 -1.66 -4.96
C ASN A 81 -5.17 -2.28 -5.47
N ILE A 82 -6.24 -2.23 -4.66
CA ILE A 82 -7.47 -2.96 -4.94
C ILE A 82 -8.70 -2.09 -4.65
N SER A 83 -9.71 -2.19 -5.51
CA SER A 83 -11.03 -1.61 -5.30
C SER A 83 -11.98 -2.70 -4.80
N LEU A 84 -12.72 -2.40 -3.74
CA LEU A 84 -13.61 -3.34 -3.07
C LEU A 84 -15.08 -2.99 -3.33
N PRO A 85 -15.98 -3.98 -3.54
CA PRO A 85 -17.41 -3.77 -3.74
C PRO A 85 -18.10 -3.40 -2.42
N ILE A 86 -17.80 -2.20 -1.93
CA ILE A 86 -18.33 -1.64 -0.68
C ILE A 86 -19.01 -0.32 -1.02
N ASP A 87 -20.23 -0.12 -0.51
CA ASP A 87 -21.02 1.08 -0.74
C ASP A 87 -20.29 2.36 -0.32
N GLN A 88 -20.51 3.45 -1.05
CA GLN A 88 -19.86 4.74 -0.80
C GLN A 88 -20.06 5.28 0.62
N GLU A 89 -21.24 5.09 1.19
CA GLU A 89 -21.52 5.53 2.56
C GLU A 89 -20.60 4.81 3.57
N LYS A 90 -20.45 3.48 3.41
CA LYS A 90 -19.51 2.68 4.23
C LYS A 90 -18.06 3.01 3.91
N ALA A 91 -17.75 3.30 2.65
CA ALA A 91 -16.39 3.61 2.20
C ALA A 91 -15.78 4.81 2.91
N THR A 92 -16.61 5.76 3.39
CA THR A 92 -16.13 6.97 4.09
C THR A 92 -15.46 6.66 5.44
N ILE A 93 -15.89 5.58 6.11
CA ILE A 93 -15.40 5.18 7.42
C ILE A 93 -14.55 3.90 7.40
N LEU A 94 -14.32 3.32 6.21
CA LEU A 94 -13.64 2.04 6.04
C LEU A 94 -12.20 2.08 6.57
N ASP A 95 -11.44 3.11 6.24
CA ASP A 95 -10.06 3.31 6.69
C ASP A 95 -9.98 3.47 8.21
N PHE A 96 -10.89 4.23 8.80
CA PHE A 96 -11.00 4.38 10.25
C PHE A 96 -11.39 3.05 10.93
N HIS A 97 -12.31 2.29 10.34
CA HIS A 97 -12.69 0.99 10.86
C HIS A 97 -11.51 0.00 10.83
N LEU A 98 -10.71 0.00 9.76
CA LEU A 98 -9.52 -0.83 9.65
C LEU A 98 -8.47 -0.45 10.70
N ASP A 99 -8.22 0.86 10.89
CA ASP A 99 -7.28 1.38 11.87
C ASP A 99 -7.67 0.99 13.31
N LEU A 100 -8.96 1.10 13.67
CA LEU A 100 -9.49 0.64 14.96
C LEU A 100 -9.29 -0.86 15.21
N ASN A 101 -9.18 -1.66 14.16
CA ASN A 101 -8.89 -3.09 14.23
C ASN A 101 -7.39 -3.41 14.05
N GLY A 102 -6.51 -2.41 14.15
CA GLY A 102 -5.07 -2.57 14.07
C GLY A 102 -4.55 -2.85 12.66
N ILE A 103 -5.31 -2.51 11.62
CA ILE A 103 -4.98 -2.75 10.21
C ILE A 103 -4.58 -1.43 9.57
N ALA A 104 -3.28 -1.26 9.30
CA ALA A 104 -2.75 -0.10 8.59
C ALA A 104 -2.81 -0.31 7.07
N CYS A 105 -3.53 0.55 6.37
CA CYS A 105 -3.55 0.59 4.91
C CYS A 105 -3.58 2.04 4.43
N SER A 106 -3.44 2.26 3.12
CA SER A 106 -3.51 3.60 2.53
C SER A 106 -4.73 3.73 1.65
N LYS A 107 -5.49 4.82 1.83
CA LYS A 107 -6.61 5.23 0.97
C LYS A 107 -6.14 6.37 0.08
N GLY A 108 -6.14 6.17 -1.24
CA GLY A 108 -5.73 7.20 -2.20
C GLY A 108 -4.23 7.54 -2.19
N SER A 109 -3.87 8.77 -2.49
CA SER A 109 -2.51 9.28 -2.37
C SER A 109 -2.26 9.83 -0.97
N ALA A 110 -1.21 9.37 -0.30
CA ALA A 110 -0.85 9.81 1.05
C ALA A 110 -0.63 11.33 1.16
N CYS A 111 -0.29 12.02 0.05
CA CYS A 111 -0.04 13.46 0.02
C CYS A 111 -1.32 14.32 -0.13
N GLN A 112 -2.49 13.71 -0.28
CA GLN A 112 -3.77 14.41 -0.47
C GLN A 112 -4.78 14.10 0.64
N SER A 113 -4.31 13.86 1.86
CA SER A 113 -5.16 13.76 3.04
C SER A 113 -5.90 15.09 3.24
N GLY A 114 -7.10 15.21 2.65
CA GLY A 114 -7.91 16.46 2.68
C GLY A 114 -8.51 16.87 1.34
N SER A 115 -8.11 16.26 0.21
CA SER A 115 -8.78 16.52 -1.07
C SER A 115 -9.84 15.46 -1.36
N SER A 116 -11.04 15.91 -1.69
CA SER A 116 -12.18 15.07 -2.11
C SER A 116 -12.00 14.41 -3.51
N GLN A 117 -10.86 14.63 -4.17
CA GLN A 117 -10.67 14.26 -5.59
C GLN A 117 -10.12 12.85 -5.83
N GLY A 118 -9.94 12.01 -4.80
CA GLY A 118 -9.41 10.66 -4.99
C GLY A 118 -7.94 10.63 -5.48
N SER A 119 -7.47 9.45 -5.89
CA SER A 119 -6.11 9.30 -6.42
C SER A 119 -6.05 9.69 -7.90
N HIS A 120 -5.24 10.70 -8.25
CA HIS A 120 -4.99 11.09 -9.64
C HIS A 120 -4.43 9.92 -10.49
N VAL A 121 -3.70 8.98 -9.88
CA VAL A 121 -3.19 7.78 -10.55
C VAL A 121 -4.35 6.84 -10.95
N ILE A 122 -5.27 6.57 -10.01
CA ILE A 122 -6.43 5.71 -10.28
C ILE A 122 -7.34 6.38 -11.33
N ASN A 123 -7.55 7.69 -11.22
CA ASN A 123 -8.34 8.46 -12.19
C ASN A 123 -7.69 8.42 -13.59
N ALA A 124 -6.35 8.45 -13.67
CA ALA A 124 -5.61 8.36 -14.93
C ALA A 124 -5.69 6.97 -15.60
N LEU A 125 -6.01 5.91 -14.86
CA LEU A 125 -6.29 4.58 -15.42
C LEU A 125 -7.59 4.56 -16.25
N GLN A 126 -8.30 5.69 -16.34
CA GLN A 126 -9.51 5.91 -17.14
C GLN A 126 -10.60 4.85 -16.93
N ARG A 127 -10.72 4.36 -15.70
CA ARG A 127 -11.82 3.45 -15.36
C ARG A 127 -13.15 4.23 -15.43
N LYS A 128 -13.86 4.04 -16.52
CA LYS A 128 -15.21 4.56 -16.76
C LYS A 128 -16.28 3.49 -16.51
N ASP A 129 -15.92 2.44 -15.81
CA ASP A 129 -16.83 1.34 -15.50
C ASP A 129 -17.70 1.66 -14.27
N GLN A 130 -18.73 0.84 -14.08
CA GLN A 130 -19.66 0.92 -12.94
C GLN A 130 -18.99 0.77 -11.56
N TYR A 131 -17.68 0.45 -11.52
CA TYR A 131 -16.90 0.23 -10.31
C TYR A 131 -16.02 1.44 -9.94
N SER A 132 -16.17 2.56 -10.65
CA SER A 132 -15.40 3.79 -10.41
C SER A 132 -15.57 4.35 -8.99
N ASP A 133 -16.70 4.06 -8.38
CA ASP A 133 -17.11 4.58 -7.07
C ASP A 133 -16.69 3.68 -5.90
N TRP A 134 -16.11 2.52 -6.19
CA TRP A 134 -15.66 1.62 -5.14
C TRP A 134 -14.44 2.17 -4.39
N PRO A 135 -14.39 2.03 -3.05
CA PRO A 135 -13.23 2.45 -2.28
C PRO A 135 -11.99 1.69 -2.74
N THR A 136 -10.92 2.45 -2.94
CA THR A 136 -9.63 1.91 -3.35
C THR A 136 -8.67 1.94 -2.16
N LEU A 137 -8.13 0.77 -1.81
CA LEU A 137 -7.16 0.60 -0.76
C LEU A 137 -5.82 0.10 -1.32
N ARG A 138 -4.73 0.53 -0.73
CA ARG A 138 -3.39 0.04 -1.02
C ARG A 138 -2.84 -0.68 0.21
N PHE A 139 -2.52 -1.94 0.03
CA PHE A 139 -1.84 -2.77 1.03
C PHE A 139 -0.37 -2.94 0.64
N SER A 140 0.50 -2.80 1.61
CA SER A 140 1.94 -3.00 1.45
C SER A 140 2.38 -4.15 2.33
N PHE A 141 3.24 -5.01 1.80
CA PHE A 141 3.74 -6.21 2.46
C PHE A 141 5.23 -6.13 2.72
N SER A 142 5.67 -6.75 3.80
CA SER A 142 7.06 -6.86 4.20
C SER A 142 7.38 -8.29 4.67
N CYS A 143 8.65 -8.57 4.92
CA CYS A 143 9.09 -9.86 5.47
C CYS A 143 8.53 -10.16 6.87
N PHE A 144 7.96 -9.18 7.56
CA PHE A 144 7.37 -9.34 8.89
C PHE A 144 5.89 -9.74 8.86
N ASN A 145 5.23 -9.66 7.70
CA ASN A 145 3.83 -10.02 7.61
C ASN A 145 3.61 -11.54 7.59
N SER A 146 2.47 -11.96 8.13
CA SER A 146 2.07 -13.35 8.26
C SER A 146 0.70 -13.61 7.61
N LYS A 147 0.41 -14.88 7.31
CA LYS A 147 -0.92 -15.30 6.81
C LYS A 147 -2.02 -15.02 7.82
N SER A 148 -1.74 -15.11 9.13
CA SER A 148 -2.73 -14.82 10.19
C SER A 148 -3.16 -13.37 10.19
N GLU A 149 -2.28 -12.41 9.82
CA GLU A 149 -2.68 -11.01 9.65
C GLU A 149 -3.60 -10.81 8.45
N ILE A 150 -3.38 -11.56 7.37
CA ILE A 150 -4.28 -11.58 6.20
C ILE A 150 -5.65 -12.16 6.57
N ASP A 151 -5.69 -13.24 7.36
CA ASP A 151 -6.94 -13.85 7.85
C ASP A 151 -7.70 -12.88 8.75
N HIS A 152 -6.98 -12.15 9.62
CA HIS A 152 -7.58 -11.10 10.45
C HIS A 152 -8.18 -9.99 9.59
N LEU A 153 -7.41 -9.46 8.62
CA LEU A 153 -7.87 -8.43 7.69
C LEU A 153 -9.15 -8.86 6.95
N THR A 154 -9.16 -10.05 6.37
CA THR A 154 -10.31 -10.53 5.60
C THR A 154 -11.54 -10.80 6.47
N THR A 155 -11.34 -11.21 7.73
CA THR A 155 -12.42 -11.33 8.72
C THR A 155 -13.03 -9.97 9.04
N VAL A 156 -12.20 -8.95 9.31
CA VAL A 156 -12.66 -7.58 9.59
C VAL A 156 -13.39 -6.99 8.39
N LEU A 157 -12.84 -7.14 7.18
CA LEU A 157 -13.47 -6.65 5.96
C LEU A 157 -14.82 -7.33 5.69
N ARG A 158 -14.93 -8.65 5.89
CA ARG A 158 -16.18 -9.39 5.75
C ARG A 158 -17.23 -8.90 6.73
N GLN A 159 -16.88 -8.76 8.00
CA GLN A 159 -17.78 -8.25 9.04
C GLN A 159 -18.25 -6.83 8.70
N PHE A 160 -17.35 -5.96 8.28
CA PHE A 160 -17.68 -4.60 7.88
C PHE A 160 -18.64 -4.55 6.69
N ALA A 161 -18.42 -5.35 5.66
CA ALA A 161 -19.28 -5.39 4.49
C ALA A 161 -20.70 -5.92 4.80
N THR A 162 -20.80 -6.89 5.73
CA THR A 162 -22.08 -7.55 6.09
C THR A 162 -22.86 -6.81 7.17
N GLN A 163 -22.29 -5.87 7.90
CA GLN A 163 -23.01 -5.08 8.91
C GLN A 163 -24.17 -4.31 8.24
N GLU A 164 -25.39 -4.60 8.63
CA GLU A 164 -26.55 -3.81 8.28
C GLU A 164 -26.47 -2.40 8.90
N LYS A 165 -27.01 -1.40 8.20
CA LYS A 165 -27.10 -0.04 8.77
C LYS A 165 -27.81 -0.10 10.12
N PRO A 166 -27.31 0.57 11.17
CA PRO A 166 -28.16 0.84 12.31
C PRO A 166 -29.40 1.59 11.79
N LEU A 167 -30.57 1.01 12.04
CA LEU A 167 -31.82 1.68 11.75
C LEU A 167 -31.76 3.09 12.34
N ALA A 168 -31.79 4.10 11.50
CA ALA A 168 -31.92 5.48 11.94
C ALA A 168 -33.27 5.53 12.71
N ASN A 169 -33.19 5.62 14.02
CA ASN A 169 -34.35 5.87 14.85
C ASN A 169 -34.91 7.24 14.42
N SER A 170 -36.06 7.16 13.75
CA SER A 170 -36.90 8.29 13.38
C SER A 170 -37.47 9.00 14.62
#